data_8eeb196eb1f5f6ea46d8faf821effb87
#
_entry.id   8eeb196eb1f5f6ea46d8faf821effb87
#
_cell.length_a   1.000
_cell.length_b   1.000
_cell.length_c   1.000
_cell.angle_alpha   90.00
_cell.angle_beta   90.00
_cell.angle_gamma   90.00
#
_symmetry.space_group_name_H-M   'P 1'
#
loop_
_entity.id
_entity.type
_entity.pdbx_description
1 polymer ?
#
loop_
_entity_poly.entity_id
_entity_poly.type
_entity_poly.pdbx_seq_one_letter_code
_entity_poly.pdbx_strand_id
1 'polypeptide(L)'
;CISLFPPRGRGRGRPRSHLAFFTFPATASNKRKQGKVHAVGRCYTQRDLTCNTVPMHERAGTRALPEDLINVDDVISAYYDITPDPTDVGQRVAFGTSGHRGSSLDAKFNEAHIIAITAAIIEYRASQGFNGPLFIGRDTHALSEPAWRTALEVLAAAGIDTRIDSRGSYTPTPAVSVAILGANGAPANLRTEGDGLADGIVVTPRHNPP
;
A
#
# COMPACT_ATOMS: atom_id res chain seq x y z
N CYS A 1 -0.44 -0.22 6.34
CA CYS A 1 0.29 0.06 5.09
C CYS A 1 -0.35 1.24 4.36
N ILE A 2 0.45 2.15 3.86
CA ILE A 2 0.01 3.22 2.95
C ILE A 2 0.70 3.03 1.62
N SER A 3 -0.05 3.01 0.54
CA SER A 3 0.42 2.74 -0.82
C SER A 3 -0.03 3.83 -1.78
N LEU A 4 0.87 4.26 -2.67
CA LEU A 4 0.59 5.20 -3.74
C LEU A 4 0.36 4.46 -5.06
N PHE A 5 -0.66 4.87 -5.80
CA PHE A 5 -0.98 4.39 -7.14
C PHE A 5 -0.80 5.55 -8.13
N PRO A 6 0.41 5.76 -8.66
CA PRO A 6 0.62 6.78 -9.68
C PRO A 6 -0.06 6.38 -10.99
N PRO A 7 -0.44 7.34 -11.84
CA PRO A 7 -0.82 7.06 -13.21
C PRO A 7 0.36 6.39 -13.94
N ARG A 8 0.08 5.43 -14.81
CA ARG A 8 1.11 4.74 -15.58
C ARG A 8 1.68 5.68 -16.64
N GLY A 9 2.84 6.29 -16.36
CA GLY A 9 3.62 7.06 -17.34
C GLY A 9 4.85 6.28 -17.80
N ARG A 10 5.25 6.43 -19.06
CA ARG A 10 6.54 5.92 -19.56
C ARG A 10 7.64 6.88 -19.10
N GLY A 11 8.37 6.51 -18.05
CA GLY A 11 9.52 7.29 -17.61
C GLY A 11 10.63 7.34 -18.65
N ARG A 12 10.92 8.52 -19.19
CA ARG A 12 12.21 8.84 -19.80
C ARG A 12 13.09 9.45 -18.72
N GLY A 13 14.22 8.78 -18.44
CA GLY A 13 15.31 9.36 -17.66
C GLY A 13 15.14 9.25 -16.15
N ARG A 14 15.96 8.42 -15.53
CA ARG A 14 16.05 8.29 -14.07
C ARG A 14 16.81 9.49 -13.49
N PRO A 15 16.22 10.31 -12.61
CA PRO A 15 17.01 11.01 -11.60
C PRO A 15 17.42 10.00 -10.52
N ARG A 16 18.68 10.01 -10.14
CA ARG A 16 19.22 9.25 -9.01
C ARG A 16 18.80 9.93 -7.69
N SER A 17 17.60 9.70 -7.24
CA SER A 17 17.20 9.98 -5.87
C SER A 17 16.56 8.71 -5.30
N HIS A 18 17.02 8.29 -4.12
CA HIS A 18 16.74 7.01 -3.49
C HIS A 18 15.30 6.86 -2.94
N LEU A 19 14.28 7.27 -3.69
CA LEU A 19 12.91 6.81 -3.45
C LEU A 19 12.58 5.77 -4.52
N ALA A 20 12.63 4.49 -4.14
CA ALA A 20 12.29 3.39 -5.02
C ALA A 20 10.76 3.33 -5.22
N PHE A 21 10.26 3.99 -6.24
CA PHE A 21 8.91 3.76 -6.74
C PHE A 21 8.95 2.56 -7.67
N PHE A 22 8.26 1.49 -7.31
CA PHE A 22 8.15 0.31 -8.16
C PHE A 22 7.17 0.59 -9.29
N THR A 23 7.69 0.86 -10.48
CA THR A 23 6.94 0.70 -11.72
C THR A 23 7.04 -0.74 -12.15
N PHE A 24 5.93 -1.45 -12.27
CA PHE A 24 5.91 -2.76 -12.94
C PHE A 24 6.16 -2.54 -14.44
N PRO A 25 7.16 -3.17 -15.05
CA PRO A 25 7.33 -3.11 -16.49
C PRO A 25 6.23 -3.92 -17.17
N ALA A 26 5.36 -3.23 -17.91
CA ALA A 26 4.46 -3.88 -18.85
C ALA A 26 5.19 -4.02 -20.19
N THR A 27 5.97 -5.08 -20.36
CA THR A 27 6.31 -5.61 -21.69
C THR A 27 6.68 -7.09 -21.59
N ALA A 28 5.70 -7.94 -21.73
CA ALA A 28 5.94 -9.27 -22.28
C ALA A 28 5.44 -9.24 -23.72
N SER A 29 6.32 -8.92 -24.66
CA SER A 29 6.13 -9.20 -26.08
C SER A 29 6.01 -10.70 -26.25
N ASN A 30 4.81 -11.15 -26.58
CA ASN A 30 4.49 -12.55 -26.83
C ASN A 30 5.04 -12.96 -28.20
N LYS A 31 6.33 -13.30 -28.29
CA LYS A 31 6.85 -14.08 -29.40
C LYS A 31 6.70 -15.57 -29.06
N ARG A 32 5.61 -16.18 -29.58
CA ARG A 32 5.46 -17.63 -29.61
C ARG A 32 6.65 -18.25 -30.35
N LYS A 33 7.61 -18.79 -29.62
CA LYS A 33 8.47 -19.85 -30.10
C LYS A 33 7.82 -21.15 -29.73
N GLN A 34 7.38 -21.89 -30.73
CA GLN A 34 7.00 -23.30 -30.60
C GLN A 34 8.24 -24.09 -30.18
N GLY A 35 8.41 -24.29 -28.90
CA GLY A 35 9.38 -25.20 -28.31
C GLY A 35 8.62 -26.43 -27.82
N LYS A 36 9.05 -27.62 -28.24
CA LYS A 36 8.53 -28.91 -27.82
C LYS A 36 8.43 -28.98 -26.31
N VAL A 37 7.22 -29.15 -25.80
CA VAL A 37 6.96 -29.41 -24.39
C VAL A 37 7.38 -30.84 -24.12
N HIS A 38 8.58 -31.06 -23.59
CA HIS A 38 8.88 -32.31 -22.91
C HIS A 38 8.17 -32.26 -21.55
N ALA A 39 7.11 -33.04 -21.44
CA ALA A 39 6.47 -33.28 -20.16
C ALA A 39 7.47 -34.03 -19.26
N VAL A 40 8.20 -33.32 -18.44
CA VAL A 40 8.89 -33.87 -17.29
C VAL A 40 7.85 -33.98 -16.19
N GLY A 41 7.10 -35.09 -16.23
CA GLY A 41 6.32 -35.56 -15.09
C GLY A 41 7.26 -35.92 -13.95
N ARG A 42 7.60 -34.96 -13.11
CA ARG A 42 8.19 -35.24 -11.80
C ARG A 42 7.06 -35.75 -10.91
N CYS A 43 6.94 -37.08 -10.85
CA CYS A 43 6.16 -37.76 -9.83
C CYS A 43 6.76 -37.34 -8.47
N TYR A 44 6.10 -36.50 -7.73
CA TYR A 44 6.45 -36.25 -6.34
C TYR A 44 6.07 -37.48 -5.55
N THR A 45 7.06 -38.34 -5.27
CA THR A 45 6.88 -39.43 -4.33
C THR A 45 6.71 -38.79 -2.93
N GLN A 46 5.79 -39.38 -2.17
CA GLN A 46 5.33 -38.93 -0.84
C GLN A 46 6.43 -38.83 0.25
N ARG A 47 7.71 -38.98 -0.11
CA ARG A 47 8.85 -38.99 0.83
C ARG A 47 9.63 -37.66 0.90
N ASP A 48 9.39 -36.72 0.02
CA ASP A 48 10.13 -35.45 0.03
C ASP A 48 9.39 -34.27 0.71
N LEU A 49 8.25 -34.56 1.35
CA LEU A 49 7.56 -33.65 2.24
C LEU A 49 8.12 -33.77 3.66
N THR A 50 9.41 -33.58 3.84
CA THR A 50 9.87 -33.02 5.11
C THR A 50 9.48 -31.54 5.10
N CYS A 51 8.17 -31.30 5.22
CA CYS A 51 7.67 -30.05 5.72
C CYS A 51 8.41 -29.82 7.04
N ASN A 52 9.26 -28.81 7.11
CA ASN A 52 9.67 -28.26 8.38
C ASN A 52 8.38 -27.83 9.07
N THR A 53 7.73 -28.77 9.76
CA THR A 53 6.58 -28.48 10.59
C THR A 53 7.11 -27.62 11.71
N VAL A 54 7.00 -26.29 11.54
CA VAL A 54 6.98 -25.39 12.70
C VAL A 54 5.97 -26.03 13.64
N PRO A 55 6.39 -26.42 14.87
CA PRO A 55 5.48 -27.09 15.78
C PRO A 55 4.25 -26.19 15.93
N MET A 56 3.09 -26.76 15.59
CA MET A 56 1.83 -26.03 15.70
C MET A 56 1.62 -25.70 17.19
N HIS A 57 1.31 -24.45 17.47
CA HIS A 57 1.04 -24.04 18.86
C HIS A 57 -0.06 -24.93 19.44
N GLU A 58 0.09 -25.36 20.69
CA GLU A 58 -0.81 -26.30 21.38
C GLU A 58 -2.28 -25.85 21.37
N ARG A 59 -2.52 -24.53 21.33
CA ARG A 59 -3.85 -23.93 21.26
C ARG A 59 -4.31 -23.62 19.83
N ALA A 60 -3.60 -24.07 18.81
CA ALA A 60 -4.00 -23.84 17.43
C ALA A 60 -5.37 -24.48 17.15
N GLY A 61 -6.28 -23.73 16.54
CA GLY A 61 -7.64 -24.17 16.27
C GLY A 61 -8.62 -24.04 17.46
N THR A 62 -8.17 -23.60 18.62
CA THR A 62 -9.05 -23.26 19.75
C THR A 62 -9.54 -21.81 19.65
N ARG A 63 -10.61 -21.48 20.36
CA ARG A 63 -11.09 -20.09 20.43
C ARG A 63 -10.08 -19.24 21.19
N ALA A 64 -9.80 -18.04 20.67
CA ALA A 64 -8.95 -17.05 21.34
C ALA A 64 -9.53 -16.71 22.72
N LEU A 65 -8.66 -16.60 23.72
CA LEU A 65 -8.99 -16.10 25.04
C LEU A 65 -8.95 -14.56 25.06
N PRO A 66 -9.56 -13.90 26.06
CA PRO A 66 -9.51 -12.43 26.16
C PRO A 66 -8.09 -11.86 26.15
N GLU A 67 -7.14 -12.56 26.78
CA GLU A 67 -5.72 -12.17 26.83
C GLU A 67 -4.97 -12.31 25.49
N ASP A 68 -5.54 -13.05 24.54
CA ASP A 68 -4.99 -13.16 23.18
C ASP A 68 -5.44 -12.00 22.28
N LEU A 69 -6.42 -11.24 22.73
CA LEU A 69 -6.99 -10.16 21.93
C LEU A 69 -6.20 -8.88 22.13
N ILE A 70 -5.97 -8.18 21.02
CA ILE A 70 -5.35 -6.87 21.05
C ILE A 70 -6.34 -5.85 21.59
N ASN A 71 -5.85 -4.96 22.46
CA ASN A 71 -6.57 -3.78 22.85
C ASN A 71 -6.53 -2.74 21.72
N VAL A 72 -7.65 -2.51 21.05
CA VAL A 72 -7.76 -1.58 19.93
C VAL A 72 -7.51 -0.13 20.38
N ASP A 73 -7.94 0.23 21.60
CA ASP A 73 -7.75 1.58 22.12
C ASP A 73 -6.27 1.88 22.35
N ASP A 74 -5.48 0.90 22.82
CA ASP A 74 -4.03 1.05 22.98
C ASP A 74 -3.33 1.25 21.62
N VAL A 75 -3.76 0.52 20.58
CA VAL A 75 -3.23 0.66 19.22
C VAL A 75 -3.51 2.05 18.65
N ILE A 76 -4.74 2.57 18.86
CA ILE A 76 -5.14 3.90 18.40
C ILE A 76 -4.44 5.00 19.21
N SER A 77 -4.35 4.86 20.54
CA SER A 77 -3.64 5.83 21.38
C SER A 77 -2.16 5.90 20.99
N ALA A 78 -1.52 4.75 20.83
CA ALA A 78 -0.12 4.68 20.39
C ALA A 78 0.12 5.35 19.03
N TYR A 79 -0.87 5.35 18.13
CA TYR A 79 -0.76 6.02 16.83
C TYR A 79 -0.54 7.54 16.99
N TYR A 80 -1.23 8.17 17.94
CA TYR A 80 -1.13 9.61 18.19
C TYR A 80 -0.04 9.98 19.21
N ASP A 81 0.15 9.17 20.25
CA ASP A 81 0.96 9.51 21.41
C ASP A 81 2.45 9.15 21.22
N ILE A 82 2.76 8.12 20.43
CA ILE A 82 4.14 7.70 20.20
C ILE A 82 4.74 8.47 19.04
N THR A 83 5.77 9.26 19.35
CA THR A 83 6.58 9.95 18.35
C THR A 83 7.76 9.06 17.94
N PRO A 84 7.88 8.68 16.65
CA PRO A 84 9.01 7.88 16.18
C PRO A 84 10.35 8.61 16.33
N ASP A 85 11.40 7.88 16.70
CA ASP A 85 12.76 8.40 16.72
C ASP A 85 13.38 8.33 15.31
N PRO A 86 13.66 9.48 14.66
CA PRO A 86 14.24 9.49 13.32
C PRO A 86 15.70 9.01 13.29
N THR A 87 16.36 8.86 14.44
CA THR A 87 17.72 8.32 14.52
C THR A 87 17.73 6.80 14.52
N ASP A 88 16.64 6.16 14.96
CA ASP A 88 16.43 4.71 14.85
C ASP A 88 15.99 4.34 13.43
N VAL A 89 16.85 3.60 12.73
CA VAL A 89 16.57 3.12 11.37
C VAL A 89 15.30 2.26 11.31
N GLY A 90 14.98 1.52 12.36
CA GLY A 90 13.81 0.66 12.48
C GLY A 90 12.49 1.42 12.56
N GLN A 91 12.54 2.69 12.97
CA GLN A 91 11.38 3.58 13.12
C GLN A 91 11.22 4.57 11.97
N ARG A 92 12.11 4.53 10.98
CA ARG A 92 12.01 5.43 9.82
C ARG A 92 10.94 4.98 8.83
N VAL A 93 10.44 5.93 8.05
CA VAL A 93 9.64 5.60 6.87
C VAL A 93 10.46 4.71 5.94
N ALA A 94 9.97 3.50 5.70
CA ALA A 94 10.58 2.55 4.78
C ALA A 94 9.52 1.97 3.85
N PHE A 95 9.68 2.20 2.55
CA PHE A 95 8.80 1.60 1.55
C PHE A 95 9.31 0.22 1.17
N GLY A 96 8.52 -0.81 1.51
CA GLY A 96 8.71 -2.17 1.00
C GLY A 96 8.13 -2.34 -0.40
N THR A 97 7.71 -3.55 -0.74
CA THR A 97 7.19 -3.91 -2.08
C THR A 97 5.98 -3.06 -2.52
N SER A 98 5.19 -2.54 -1.60
CA SER A 98 3.91 -1.88 -1.91
C SER A 98 3.54 -0.76 -0.93
N GLY A 99 4.49 -0.18 -0.23
CA GLY A 99 4.23 0.92 0.69
C GLY A 99 4.93 0.76 2.03
N HIS A 100 4.77 1.75 2.90
CA HIS A 100 5.27 1.74 4.28
C HIS A 100 4.38 0.87 5.17
N ARG A 101 4.99 0.10 6.07
CA ARG A 101 4.32 -0.86 6.96
C ARG A 101 4.88 -0.78 8.37
N GLY A 102 4.04 -1.00 9.35
CA GLY A 102 4.46 -1.06 10.74
C GLY A 102 3.29 -1.22 11.69
N SER A 103 3.59 -1.35 12.98
CA SER A 103 2.65 -1.24 14.09
C SER A 103 2.84 0.10 14.79
N SER A 104 1.77 0.69 15.30
CA SER A 104 1.83 1.91 16.12
C SER A 104 2.51 1.67 17.44
N LEU A 105 2.34 0.47 18.02
CA LEU A 105 2.94 0.06 19.28
C LEU A 105 4.48 -0.02 19.20
N ASP A 106 5.02 -0.27 18.01
CA ASP A 106 6.47 -0.38 17.75
C ASP A 106 7.08 0.94 17.25
N ALA A 107 6.35 2.06 17.32
CA ALA A 107 6.77 3.34 16.74
C ALA A 107 7.14 3.25 15.23
N LYS A 108 6.41 2.40 14.47
CA LYS A 108 6.66 2.16 13.04
C LYS A 108 5.50 2.54 12.12
N PHE A 109 4.34 2.88 12.69
CA PHE A 109 3.18 3.34 11.92
C PHE A 109 2.35 4.32 12.77
N ASN A 110 2.85 5.52 12.95
CA ASN A 110 2.28 6.57 13.79
C ASN A 110 1.92 7.79 12.95
N GLU A 111 1.23 8.74 13.53
CA GLU A 111 0.77 9.96 12.86
C GLU A 111 1.89 10.68 12.12
N ALA A 112 3.05 10.86 12.76
CA ALA A 112 4.22 11.48 12.15
C ALA A 112 4.68 10.81 10.84
N HIS A 113 4.59 9.48 10.75
CA HIS A 113 4.88 8.74 9.52
C HIS A 113 3.89 9.09 8.42
N ILE A 114 2.60 9.15 8.74
CA ILE A 114 1.55 9.44 7.77
C ILE A 114 1.66 10.88 7.25
N ILE A 115 1.95 11.83 8.14
CA ILE A 115 2.22 13.22 7.76
C ILE A 115 3.41 13.28 6.78
N ALA A 116 4.54 12.66 7.13
CA ALA A 116 5.75 12.67 6.32
C ALA A 116 5.54 11.99 4.96
N ILE A 117 4.86 10.84 4.93
CA ILE A 117 4.56 10.12 3.69
C ILE A 117 3.63 10.93 2.79
N THR A 118 2.58 11.52 3.36
CA THR A 118 1.60 12.29 2.59
C THR A 118 2.24 13.56 2.03
N ALA A 119 3.07 14.26 2.81
CA ALA A 119 3.84 15.40 2.32
C ALA A 119 4.78 15.00 1.17
N ALA A 120 5.51 13.91 1.30
CA ALA A 120 6.38 13.41 0.24
C ALA A 120 5.60 13.01 -1.03
N ILE A 121 4.38 12.48 -0.89
CA ILE A 121 3.49 12.20 -2.02
C ILE A 121 3.08 13.49 -2.74
N ILE A 122 2.75 14.55 -2.00
CA ILE A 122 2.39 15.85 -2.56
C ILE A 122 3.57 16.44 -3.35
N GLU A 123 4.78 16.42 -2.78
CA GLU A 123 6.00 16.89 -3.45
C GLU A 123 6.28 16.06 -4.72
N TYR A 124 6.14 14.75 -4.64
CA TYR A 124 6.30 13.87 -5.79
C TYR A 124 5.31 14.19 -6.90
N ARG A 125 4.02 14.35 -6.57
CA ARG A 125 2.97 14.74 -7.54
C ARG A 125 3.34 16.05 -8.24
N ALA A 126 3.74 17.07 -7.48
CA ALA A 126 4.16 18.34 -8.04
C ALA A 126 5.37 18.20 -8.96
N SER A 127 6.37 17.39 -8.58
CA SER A 127 7.57 17.14 -9.41
C SER A 127 7.29 16.39 -10.71
N GLN A 128 6.22 15.58 -10.74
CA GLN A 128 5.80 14.81 -11.92
C GLN A 128 4.72 15.53 -12.74
N GLY A 129 4.23 16.69 -12.28
CA GLY A 129 3.13 17.42 -12.94
C GLY A 129 1.78 16.73 -12.80
N PHE A 130 1.58 15.87 -11.79
CA PHE A 130 0.28 15.23 -11.53
C PHE A 130 -0.64 16.23 -10.85
N ASN A 131 -1.64 16.71 -11.58
CA ASN A 131 -2.57 17.75 -11.15
C ASN A 131 -4.05 17.32 -11.18
N GLY A 132 -4.32 16.04 -11.45
CA GLY A 132 -5.66 15.48 -11.37
C GLY A 132 -6.10 15.12 -9.95
N PRO A 133 -7.33 14.60 -9.78
CA PRO A 133 -7.84 14.24 -8.47
C PRO A 133 -7.07 13.08 -7.86
N LEU A 134 -6.87 13.13 -6.54
CA LEU A 134 -6.30 12.04 -5.75
C LEU A 134 -7.41 11.26 -5.08
N PHE A 135 -7.51 9.96 -5.38
CA PHE A 135 -8.45 9.05 -4.72
C PHE A 135 -7.82 8.45 -3.48
N ILE A 136 -8.52 8.48 -2.34
CA ILE A 136 -8.03 7.86 -1.12
C ILE A 136 -9.07 6.90 -0.55
N GLY A 137 -8.61 5.67 -0.27
CA GLY A 137 -9.41 4.62 0.35
C GLY A 137 -8.81 4.07 1.62
N ARG A 138 -9.66 3.47 2.45
CA ARG A 138 -9.29 2.79 3.69
C ARG A 138 -10.04 1.48 3.84
N ASP A 139 -9.48 0.55 4.59
CA ASP A 139 -10.14 -0.69 4.97
C ASP A 139 -10.62 -0.68 6.44
N THR A 140 -10.91 -1.86 6.97
CA THR A 140 -11.53 -2.03 8.30
C THR A 140 -10.52 -2.15 9.45
N HIS A 141 -9.23 -2.04 9.20
CA HIS A 141 -8.22 -2.14 10.26
C HIS A 141 -8.29 -0.94 11.21
N ALA A 142 -7.99 -1.15 12.50
CA ALA A 142 -8.10 -0.12 13.53
C ALA A 142 -7.34 1.17 13.18
N LEU A 143 -6.12 1.05 12.64
CA LEU A 143 -5.30 2.20 12.24
C LEU A 143 -5.67 2.80 10.89
N SER A 144 -6.53 2.16 10.10
CA SER A 144 -6.84 2.66 8.75
C SER A 144 -7.64 3.96 8.79
N GLU A 145 -8.55 4.13 9.74
CA GLU A 145 -9.27 5.39 9.88
C GLU A 145 -8.41 6.53 10.42
N PRO A 146 -7.66 6.41 11.52
CA PRO A 146 -6.74 7.44 11.97
C PRO A 146 -5.76 7.89 10.87
N ALA A 147 -5.10 6.95 10.22
CA ALA A 147 -4.14 7.25 9.16
C ALA A 147 -4.80 7.91 7.93
N TRP A 148 -6.00 7.49 7.57
CA TRP A 148 -6.78 8.10 6.49
C TRP A 148 -7.18 9.55 6.83
N ARG A 149 -7.60 9.83 8.08
CA ARG A 149 -7.91 11.19 8.55
C ARG A 149 -6.69 12.10 8.50
N THR A 150 -5.57 11.68 9.08
CA THR A 150 -4.31 12.43 9.04
C THR A 150 -3.88 12.73 7.59
N ALA A 151 -3.97 11.74 6.70
CA ALA A 151 -3.64 11.96 5.29
C ALA A 151 -4.59 12.97 4.62
N LEU A 152 -5.89 12.92 4.90
CA LEU A 152 -6.86 13.89 4.39
C LEU A 152 -6.57 15.31 4.85
N GLU A 153 -6.21 15.50 6.11
CA GLU A 153 -5.88 16.82 6.66
C GLU A 153 -4.66 17.41 5.96
N VAL A 154 -3.61 16.61 5.75
CA VAL A 154 -2.40 17.05 5.04
C VAL A 154 -2.70 17.37 3.57
N LEU A 155 -3.50 16.53 2.89
CA LEU A 155 -3.92 16.76 1.49
C LEU A 155 -4.79 18.01 1.37
N ALA A 156 -5.72 18.22 2.29
CA ALA A 156 -6.59 19.38 2.30
C ALA A 156 -5.80 20.68 2.56
N ALA A 157 -4.85 20.64 3.51
CA ALA A 157 -3.98 21.79 3.80
C ALA A 157 -3.12 22.19 2.58
N ALA A 158 -2.76 21.21 1.74
CA ALA A 158 -2.02 21.44 0.50
C ALA A 158 -2.93 21.78 -0.72
N GLY A 159 -4.24 21.86 -0.53
CA GLY A 159 -5.19 22.18 -1.61
C GLY A 159 -5.34 21.11 -2.68
N ILE A 160 -5.05 19.84 -2.37
CA ILE A 160 -5.18 18.74 -3.31
C ILE A 160 -6.66 18.36 -3.49
N ASP A 161 -7.16 18.31 -4.74
CA ASP A 161 -8.50 17.77 -5.05
C ASP A 161 -8.55 16.28 -4.66
N THR A 162 -9.09 16.00 -3.49
CA THR A 162 -9.11 14.67 -2.91
C THR A 162 -10.49 14.05 -3.00
N ARG A 163 -10.57 12.80 -3.49
CA ARG A 163 -11.82 12.06 -3.69
C ARG A 163 -11.91 10.89 -2.73
N ILE A 164 -13.02 10.81 -1.99
CA ILE A 164 -13.34 9.76 -1.04
C ILE A 164 -14.65 9.08 -1.41
N ASP A 165 -14.96 7.93 -0.82
CA ASP A 165 -16.29 7.30 -0.95
C ASP A 165 -17.35 8.23 -0.34
N SER A 166 -18.36 8.59 -1.12
CA SER A 166 -19.43 9.51 -0.70
C SER A 166 -20.25 9.01 0.49
N ARG A 167 -20.21 7.71 0.74
CA ARG A 167 -20.90 7.09 1.90
C ARG A 167 -20.06 7.14 3.17
N GLY A 168 -18.80 7.63 3.09
CA GLY A 168 -17.86 7.60 4.20
C GLY A 168 -17.46 6.17 4.64
N SER A 169 -17.68 5.17 3.77
CA SER A 169 -17.49 3.76 4.06
C SER A 169 -16.07 3.29 3.70
N TYR A 170 -15.81 2.01 3.97
CA TYR A 170 -14.57 1.37 3.58
C TYR A 170 -14.48 1.18 2.07
N THR A 171 -13.29 1.44 1.52
CA THR A 171 -13.07 1.38 0.08
C THR A 171 -11.89 0.44 -0.19
N PRO A 172 -12.13 -0.80 -0.62
CA PRO A 172 -11.07 -1.76 -0.85
C PRO A 172 -10.16 -1.32 -2.02
N THR A 173 -8.91 -1.74 -1.96
CA THR A 173 -7.88 -1.40 -2.96
C THR A 173 -8.35 -1.55 -4.42
N PRO A 174 -9.06 -2.62 -4.83
CA PRO A 174 -9.55 -2.73 -6.20
C PRO A 174 -10.54 -1.63 -6.60
N ALA A 175 -11.40 -1.18 -5.66
CA ALA A 175 -12.37 -0.12 -5.93
C ALA A 175 -11.66 1.22 -6.18
N VAL A 176 -10.66 1.56 -5.38
CA VAL A 176 -9.83 2.74 -5.61
C VAL A 176 -9.12 2.66 -6.96
N SER A 177 -8.55 1.50 -7.29
CA SER A 177 -7.89 1.29 -8.59
C SER A 177 -8.85 1.49 -9.77
N VAL A 178 -10.08 0.97 -9.67
CA VAL A 178 -11.12 1.16 -10.71
C VAL A 178 -11.52 2.63 -10.83
N ALA A 179 -11.66 3.34 -9.70
CA ALA A 179 -11.98 4.77 -9.69
C ALA A 179 -10.89 5.60 -10.39
N ILE A 180 -9.62 5.34 -10.09
CA ILE A 180 -8.47 5.99 -10.75
C ILE A 180 -8.48 5.69 -12.27
N LEU A 181 -8.62 4.43 -12.65
CA LEU A 181 -8.68 4.03 -14.06
C LEU A 181 -9.84 4.70 -14.79
N GLY A 182 -11.02 4.74 -14.16
CA GLY A 182 -12.22 5.41 -14.71
C GLY A 182 -12.00 6.91 -14.91
N ALA A 183 -11.43 7.59 -13.91
CA ALA A 183 -11.09 9.02 -14.01
C ALA A 183 -10.05 9.29 -15.10
N ASN A 184 -9.18 8.32 -15.39
CA ASN A 184 -8.20 8.40 -16.47
C ASN A 184 -8.71 7.87 -17.81
N GLY A 185 -10.02 7.60 -17.93
CA GLY A 185 -10.69 7.30 -19.22
C GLY A 185 -10.82 5.81 -19.56
N ALA A 186 -10.54 4.90 -18.64
CA ALA A 186 -10.80 3.47 -18.88
C ALA A 186 -12.32 3.18 -18.94
N PRO A 187 -12.75 2.13 -19.65
CA PRO A 187 -11.94 1.21 -20.45
C PRO A 187 -11.62 1.71 -21.87
N ALA A 188 -12.36 2.71 -22.38
CA ALA A 188 -12.32 3.03 -23.81
C ALA A 188 -11.11 3.87 -24.22
N ASN A 189 -10.72 4.85 -23.40
CA ASN A 189 -9.70 5.86 -23.75
C ASN A 189 -8.74 6.10 -22.57
N LEU A 190 -8.11 5.04 -22.07
CA LEU A 190 -7.20 5.15 -20.93
C LEU A 190 -6.03 6.08 -21.26
N ARG A 191 -5.97 7.22 -20.57
CA ARG A 191 -4.85 8.15 -20.60
C ARG A 191 -3.78 7.71 -19.60
N THR A 192 -2.53 7.76 -20.03
CA THR A 192 -1.35 7.44 -19.22
C THR A 192 -0.38 8.61 -19.14
N GLU A 193 -0.64 9.68 -19.87
CA GLU A 193 0.17 10.88 -19.97
C GLU A 193 -0.73 12.11 -20.14
N GLY A 194 -0.23 13.28 -19.76
CA GLY A 194 -0.93 14.56 -19.90
C GLY A 194 -1.53 15.07 -18.59
N ASP A 195 -2.14 16.25 -18.69
CA ASP A 195 -2.70 16.93 -17.53
C ASP A 195 -3.98 16.26 -17.01
N GLY A 196 -4.28 16.47 -15.73
CA GLY A 196 -5.49 16.00 -15.10
C GLY A 196 -5.51 14.50 -14.81
N LEU A 197 -4.35 13.82 -14.81
CA LEU A 197 -4.29 12.41 -14.45
C LEU A 197 -4.55 12.21 -12.98
N ALA A 198 -5.48 11.30 -12.69
CA ALA A 198 -5.81 10.85 -11.35
C ALA A 198 -4.82 9.80 -10.85
N ASP A 199 -4.57 9.82 -9.56
CA ASP A 199 -3.81 8.82 -8.82
C ASP A 199 -4.49 8.53 -7.47
N GLY A 200 -3.84 7.81 -6.56
CA GLY A 200 -4.47 7.55 -5.28
C GLY A 200 -3.62 6.90 -4.23
N ILE A 201 -4.14 6.94 -3.01
CA ILE A 201 -3.57 6.36 -1.81
C ILE A 201 -4.55 5.32 -1.26
N VAL A 202 -4.04 4.20 -0.77
CA VAL A 202 -4.84 3.23 -0.02
C VAL A 202 -4.16 2.93 1.31
N VAL A 203 -4.94 3.05 2.39
CA VAL A 203 -4.54 2.65 3.73
C VAL A 203 -5.13 1.26 4.00
N THR A 204 -4.25 0.26 4.11
CA THR A 204 -4.65 -1.16 4.22
C THR A 204 -3.59 -2.00 4.95
N PRO A 205 -3.98 -2.98 5.80
CA PRO A 205 -3.03 -3.67 6.69
C PRO A 205 -2.05 -4.62 5.99
N ARG A 206 -2.38 -5.32 4.94
CA ARG A 206 -1.49 -6.26 4.21
C ARG A 206 -0.52 -7.05 5.10
N HIS A 207 -0.85 -8.16 5.65
CA HIS A 207 0.06 -9.06 6.40
C HIS A 207 0.89 -8.40 7.52
N ASN A 208 0.49 -7.27 8.01
CA ASN A 208 1.13 -6.67 9.17
C ASN A 208 0.65 -7.39 10.43
N PRO A 209 1.52 -7.64 11.40
CA PRO A 209 1.06 -7.88 12.75
C PRO A 209 0.28 -6.65 13.23
N PRO A 210 -0.58 -6.84 14.19
CA PRO A 210 -1.33 -5.75 14.81
C PRO A 210 -0.40 -4.74 15.45
#